data_5a5dca3abd180b35239126fd60fef4ab
#
_entry.id   5a5dca3abd180b35239126fd60fef4ab
#
_cell.length_a   1.000
_cell.length_b   1.000
_cell.length_c   1.000
_cell.angle_alpha   90.00
_cell.angle_beta   90.00
_cell.angle_gamma   90.00
#
_symmetry.space_group_name_H-M   'P 1'
#
loop_
_entity.id
_entity.type
_entity.pdbx_description
1 polymer ?
#
loop_
_entity_poly.entity_id
_entity_poly.type
_entity_poly.pdbx_seq_one_letter_code
_entity_poly.pdbx_strand_id
1 'polypeptide(L)'
;MKNLHGYTALLVLVMVFSSCKKENSIVVNQPPNNDQPGGKPDPNAMVETAPPIQKAVSFPVSNGIPGYQLALPARYDSTTKNYPLLIFVHGTGEIGNGNSDLWKVANIGVSALIRDKKFPPSFVVDGKNYSFIVASPQFSQWPSPADLNSLIDHLVSRYRIDQNRVYVSGLSMGGGASWDFAAAFNNRVAAIVPICGASQPSDTKASKIASGKIAVWAFHNMDDGVVTVYNTIGFIEKINALNPAIPAKSTLWANGGHDAWTLATDPHYRENGMNMYEWMLKWSREK
;
A
#
# COMPACT_ATOMS: atom_id res chain seq x y z
N MET A 1 -12.29 82.10 48.77
CA MET A 1 -13.48 82.79 49.34
C MET A 1 -14.71 81.99 48.97
N LYS A 2 -15.50 81.66 49.94
CA LYS A 2 -16.93 81.31 49.94
C LYS A 2 -17.35 80.02 49.25
N ASN A 3 -17.51 79.01 50.09
CA ASN A 3 -18.65 78.10 50.26
C ASN A 3 -19.91 78.29 49.40
N LEU A 4 -20.49 77.21 48.90
CA LEU A 4 -21.91 76.93 49.19
C LEU A 4 -22.22 75.42 49.01
N HIS A 5 -22.93 74.96 50.03
CA HIS A 5 -23.44 73.57 50.15
C HIS A 5 -24.72 73.42 49.32
N GLY A 6 -24.92 72.27 48.74
CA GLY A 6 -26.17 71.84 48.15
C GLY A 6 -26.43 70.36 48.44
N TYR A 7 -27.30 70.07 49.38
CA TYR A 7 -27.84 68.76 49.68
C TYR A 7 -28.78 68.31 48.56
N THR A 8 -28.64 67.11 48.07
CA THR A 8 -29.73 66.51 47.26
C THR A 8 -29.87 65.03 47.64
N ALA A 9 -31.12 64.70 47.87
CA ALA A 9 -31.63 63.49 48.49
C ALA A 9 -31.27 62.17 47.78
N LEU A 10 -31.00 61.18 48.63
CA LEU A 10 -30.76 59.80 48.27
C LEU A 10 -32.10 59.08 48.05
N LEU A 11 -32.45 58.80 46.79
CA LEU A 11 -33.57 57.90 46.47
C LEU A 11 -33.05 56.49 46.37
N VAL A 12 -33.36 55.64 47.37
CA VAL A 12 -33.05 54.20 47.38
C VAL A 12 -34.07 53.47 46.53
N LEU A 13 -33.63 53.06 45.34
CA LEU A 13 -34.41 52.18 44.48
C LEU A 13 -34.04 50.73 44.81
N VAL A 14 -34.89 50.00 45.51
CA VAL A 14 -34.75 48.58 45.78
C VAL A 14 -35.10 47.80 44.51
N MET A 15 -34.07 47.35 43.78
CA MET A 15 -34.27 46.37 42.71
C MET A 15 -34.30 44.97 43.31
N VAL A 16 -35.42 44.30 43.22
CA VAL A 16 -35.58 42.89 43.52
C VAL A 16 -35.03 42.12 42.35
N PHE A 17 -33.81 41.58 42.49
CA PHE A 17 -33.28 40.61 41.53
C PHE A 17 -33.92 39.22 41.75
N SER A 18 -34.85 38.87 40.87
CA SER A 18 -35.32 37.49 40.76
C SER A 18 -34.19 36.64 40.14
N SER A 19 -33.54 35.84 40.98
CA SER A 19 -32.51 34.89 40.56
C SER A 19 -33.19 33.68 39.93
N CYS A 20 -33.29 33.67 38.59
CA CYS A 20 -33.51 32.43 37.88
C CYS A 20 -32.25 31.58 37.94
N LYS A 21 -32.23 30.55 38.76
CA LYS A 21 -31.26 29.46 38.70
C LYS A 21 -31.46 28.74 37.38
N LYS A 22 -30.56 28.93 36.43
CA LYS A 22 -30.38 27.98 35.29
C LYS A 22 -29.80 26.71 35.89
N GLU A 23 -30.61 25.69 36.00
CA GLU A 23 -30.12 24.32 36.17
C GLU A 23 -29.30 23.98 34.95
N ASN A 24 -27.98 23.85 35.10
CA ASN A 24 -27.12 23.19 34.11
C ASN A 24 -27.49 21.72 34.12
N SER A 25 -28.36 21.30 33.17
CA SER A 25 -28.53 19.91 32.86
C SER A 25 -27.19 19.43 32.23
N ILE A 26 -26.46 18.65 33.02
CA ILE A 26 -25.34 17.85 32.53
C ILE A 26 -25.95 16.88 31.55
N VAL A 27 -25.73 17.13 30.26
CA VAL A 27 -26.01 16.14 29.22
C VAL A 27 -24.94 15.05 29.42
N VAL A 28 -25.28 14.04 30.18
CA VAL A 28 -24.54 12.78 30.20
C VAL A 28 -24.74 12.19 28.81
N ASN A 29 -23.73 12.31 27.94
CA ASN A 29 -23.67 11.53 26.72
C ASN A 29 -23.65 10.05 27.13
N GLN A 30 -24.82 9.43 27.15
CA GLN A 30 -24.91 7.98 27.19
C GLN A 30 -24.23 7.46 25.92
N PRO A 31 -23.35 6.45 26.04
CA PRO A 31 -22.90 5.75 24.84
C PRO A 31 -24.13 5.27 24.07
N PRO A 32 -24.10 5.26 22.73
CA PRO A 32 -25.24 4.84 21.93
C PRO A 32 -25.71 3.47 22.42
N ASN A 33 -26.98 3.42 22.81
CA ASN A 33 -27.64 2.18 23.24
C ASN A 33 -27.62 1.21 22.05
N ASN A 34 -26.74 0.22 22.11
CA ASN A 34 -26.51 -0.77 21.06
C ASN A 34 -27.44 -1.99 21.23
N ASP A 35 -28.68 -1.73 21.67
CA ASP A 35 -29.74 -2.73 21.77
C ASP A 35 -30.46 -2.92 20.41
N GLN A 36 -29.68 -3.30 19.40
CA GLN A 36 -30.21 -3.99 18.22
C GLN A 36 -30.19 -5.50 18.52
N PRO A 37 -31.27 -6.22 18.27
CA PRO A 37 -31.32 -7.66 18.54
C PRO A 37 -30.30 -8.36 17.64
N GLY A 38 -29.29 -8.95 18.27
CA GLY A 38 -28.42 -10.04 17.87
C GLY A 38 -28.18 -10.39 16.41
N GLY A 39 -27.94 -9.43 15.52
CA GLY A 39 -27.37 -9.70 14.21
C GLY A 39 -25.91 -10.14 14.39
N LYS A 40 -25.51 -11.29 13.81
CA LYS A 40 -24.09 -11.67 13.77
C LYS A 40 -23.29 -10.52 13.16
N PRO A 41 -22.12 -10.14 13.75
CA PRO A 41 -21.29 -9.09 13.17
C PRO A 41 -21.00 -9.40 11.70
N ASP A 42 -21.09 -8.39 10.83
CA ASP A 42 -20.72 -8.56 9.42
C ASP A 42 -19.25 -8.99 9.34
N PRO A 43 -18.94 -10.21 8.87
CA PRO A 43 -17.56 -10.68 8.78
C PRO A 43 -16.70 -9.83 7.85
N ASN A 44 -17.31 -9.10 6.91
CA ASN A 44 -16.58 -8.21 5.99
C ASN A 44 -16.15 -6.88 6.64
N ALA A 45 -16.85 -6.45 7.70
CA ALA A 45 -16.50 -5.26 8.46
C ALA A 45 -15.32 -5.51 9.43
N MET A 46 -15.00 -6.77 9.72
CA MET A 46 -13.97 -7.11 10.69
C MET A 46 -12.55 -6.87 10.14
N VAL A 47 -11.71 -6.28 10.99
CA VAL A 47 -10.30 -6.01 10.70
C VAL A 47 -9.47 -7.27 10.92
N GLU A 48 -8.54 -7.57 10.02
CA GLU A 48 -7.56 -8.64 10.23
C GLU A 48 -6.61 -8.27 11.37
N THR A 49 -6.47 -9.16 12.33
CA THR A 49 -5.59 -8.99 13.51
C THR A 49 -4.50 -10.04 13.57
N ALA A 50 -4.59 -11.11 12.79
CA ALA A 50 -3.59 -12.14 12.68
C ALA A 50 -2.80 -12.01 11.36
N PRO A 51 -1.49 -12.32 11.36
CA PRO A 51 -0.66 -12.27 10.15
C PRO A 51 -1.24 -13.11 9.02
N PRO A 52 -1.04 -12.73 7.75
CA PRO A 52 -1.45 -13.54 6.61
C PRO A 52 -0.76 -14.92 6.62
N ILE A 53 -1.45 -15.92 6.08
CA ILE A 53 -0.97 -17.30 6.02
C ILE A 53 -0.36 -17.53 4.65
N GLN A 54 0.96 -17.76 4.62
CA GLN A 54 1.72 -18.06 3.40
C GLN A 54 1.87 -19.54 3.18
N LYS A 55 1.71 -19.98 1.93
CA LYS A 55 1.95 -21.34 1.49
C LYS A 55 2.63 -21.37 0.12
N ALA A 56 3.43 -22.40 -0.11
CA ALA A 56 4.00 -22.72 -1.41
C ALA A 56 2.93 -23.35 -2.33
N VAL A 57 2.90 -22.92 -3.58
CA VAL A 57 2.03 -23.46 -4.62
C VAL A 57 2.90 -23.90 -5.80
N SER A 58 3.20 -25.19 -5.86
CA SER A 58 3.95 -25.82 -6.96
C SER A 58 3.00 -26.13 -8.10
N PHE A 59 2.58 -25.09 -8.80
CA PHE A 59 1.67 -25.16 -9.94
C PHE A 59 2.17 -24.19 -11.05
N PRO A 60 2.45 -24.69 -12.25
CA PRO A 60 2.90 -23.86 -13.34
C PRO A 60 1.76 -22.96 -13.84
N VAL A 61 1.99 -21.65 -13.79
CA VAL A 61 1.06 -20.62 -14.29
C VAL A 61 1.36 -20.33 -15.76
N SER A 62 2.65 -20.33 -16.09
CA SER A 62 3.19 -20.14 -17.43
C SER A 62 4.53 -20.85 -17.54
N ASN A 63 5.15 -20.84 -18.72
CA ASN A 63 6.50 -21.38 -18.90
C ASN A 63 7.55 -20.65 -18.05
N GLY A 64 7.32 -19.36 -17.76
CA GLY A 64 8.22 -18.55 -16.95
C GLY A 64 7.95 -18.63 -15.44
N ILE A 65 6.75 -19.09 -15.03
CA ILE A 65 6.33 -19.17 -13.61
C ILE A 65 5.92 -20.60 -13.27
N PRO A 66 6.87 -21.45 -12.83
CA PRO A 66 6.60 -22.84 -12.47
C PRO A 66 5.94 -23.00 -11.09
N GLY A 67 5.93 -21.96 -10.26
CA GLY A 67 5.32 -21.98 -8.93
C GLY A 67 5.36 -20.60 -8.26
N TYR A 68 4.70 -20.44 -7.13
CA TYR A 68 4.65 -19.18 -6.41
C TYR A 68 4.39 -19.38 -4.91
N GLN A 69 4.82 -18.42 -4.08
CA GLN A 69 4.34 -18.28 -2.71
C GLN A 69 3.03 -17.50 -2.74
N LEU A 70 2.02 -17.97 -2.02
CA LEU A 70 0.73 -17.30 -1.87
C LEU A 70 0.45 -17.04 -0.40
N ALA A 71 0.16 -15.80 -0.05
CA ALA A 71 -0.32 -15.45 1.27
C ALA A 71 -1.75 -14.91 1.20
N LEU A 72 -2.62 -15.48 2.01
CA LEU A 72 -4.00 -15.03 2.17
C LEU A 72 -4.18 -14.38 3.54
N PRO A 73 -5.06 -13.36 3.67
CA PRO A 73 -5.48 -12.86 4.98
C PRO A 73 -5.96 -14.00 5.88
N ALA A 74 -5.66 -13.94 7.17
CA ALA A 74 -5.94 -15.06 8.08
C ALA A 74 -7.43 -15.45 8.13
N ARG A 75 -8.32 -14.50 7.89
CA ARG A 75 -9.78 -14.70 7.87
C ARG A 75 -10.37 -14.76 6.46
N TYR A 76 -9.54 -15.01 5.44
CA TYR A 76 -9.98 -15.06 4.05
C TYR A 76 -11.25 -15.91 3.87
N ASP A 77 -11.30 -17.14 4.39
CA ASP A 77 -12.42 -18.05 4.23
C ASP A 77 -13.69 -17.65 5.05
N SER A 78 -13.55 -16.73 6.00
CA SER A 78 -14.65 -16.22 6.83
C SER A 78 -15.29 -14.94 6.27
N THR A 79 -14.85 -14.46 5.10
CA THR A 79 -15.35 -13.23 4.48
C THR A 79 -15.77 -13.47 3.04
N THR A 80 -16.51 -12.53 2.48
CA THR A 80 -16.91 -12.55 1.04
C THR A 80 -16.35 -11.36 0.27
N LYS A 81 -15.62 -10.45 0.95
CA LYS A 81 -15.05 -9.25 0.34
C LYS A 81 -13.93 -9.58 -0.65
N ASN A 82 -13.70 -8.69 -1.61
CA ASN A 82 -12.54 -8.72 -2.47
C ASN A 82 -11.35 -8.02 -1.78
N TYR A 83 -10.14 -8.48 -2.07
CA TYR A 83 -8.91 -8.02 -1.45
C TYR A 83 -7.97 -7.40 -2.47
N PRO A 84 -7.23 -6.33 -2.14
CA PRO A 84 -6.10 -5.86 -2.93
C PRO A 84 -5.10 -6.99 -3.19
N LEU A 85 -4.57 -7.06 -4.41
CA LEU A 85 -3.50 -7.98 -4.79
C LEU A 85 -2.16 -7.26 -4.82
N LEU A 86 -1.17 -7.76 -4.10
CA LEU A 86 0.23 -7.39 -4.21
C LEU A 86 1.02 -8.54 -4.84
N ILE A 87 1.60 -8.31 -6.00
CA ILE A 87 2.59 -9.20 -6.61
C ILE A 87 3.97 -8.66 -6.26
N PHE A 88 4.80 -9.49 -5.62
CA PHE A 88 6.19 -9.15 -5.28
C PHE A 88 7.16 -10.06 -6.02
N VAL A 89 7.93 -9.49 -6.94
CA VAL A 89 8.85 -10.21 -7.84
C VAL A 89 10.26 -10.18 -7.26
N HIS A 90 10.87 -11.36 -7.18
CA HIS A 90 12.21 -11.59 -6.63
C HIS A 90 13.34 -11.11 -7.55
N GLY A 91 14.58 -11.16 -7.07
CA GLY A 91 15.79 -10.90 -7.82
C GLY A 91 16.31 -12.13 -8.59
N THR A 92 17.46 -12.01 -9.25
CA THR A 92 18.08 -13.12 -10.00
C THR A 92 18.50 -14.29 -9.12
N GLY A 93 18.79 -14.05 -7.83
CA GLY A 93 19.21 -15.09 -6.88
C GLY A 93 18.17 -16.14 -6.55
N GLU A 94 16.88 -15.83 -6.76
CA GLU A 94 15.75 -16.69 -6.44
C GLU A 94 15.16 -17.39 -7.66
N ILE A 95 15.77 -17.27 -8.84
CA ILE A 95 15.41 -18.07 -10.01
C ILE A 95 15.42 -19.56 -9.65
N GLY A 96 14.39 -20.29 -10.10
CA GLY A 96 14.25 -21.68 -9.72
C GLY A 96 13.13 -22.44 -10.44
N ASN A 97 12.87 -23.66 -9.97
CA ASN A 97 12.01 -24.63 -10.63
C ASN A 97 10.55 -24.64 -10.14
N GLY A 98 10.17 -23.72 -9.25
CA GLY A 98 8.80 -23.61 -8.72
C GLY A 98 8.37 -24.74 -7.78
N ASN A 99 9.28 -25.60 -7.36
CA ASN A 99 9.03 -26.72 -6.48
C ASN A 99 10.12 -26.79 -5.37
N SER A 100 11.17 -27.58 -5.58
CA SER A 100 12.26 -27.73 -4.60
C SER A 100 13.01 -26.42 -4.31
N ASP A 101 12.99 -25.46 -5.24
CA ASP A 101 13.63 -24.14 -5.13
C ASP A 101 12.70 -23.05 -4.59
N LEU A 102 11.41 -23.31 -4.45
CA LEU A 102 10.41 -22.28 -4.14
C LEU A 102 10.62 -21.64 -2.75
N TRP A 103 11.37 -22.30 -1.87
CA TRP A 103 11.79 -21.74 -0.59
C TRP A 103 12.65 -20.48 -0.74
N LYS A 104 13.42 -20.34 -1.84
CA LYS A 104 14.25 -19.16 -2.10
C LYS A 104 13.42 -17.88 -2.10
N VAL A 105 12.24 -17.92 -2.76
CA VAL A 105 11.31 -16.79 -2.82
C VAL A 105 10.75 -16.44 -1.44
N ALA A 106 10.57 -17.42 -0.56
CA ALA A 106 10.10 -17.20 0.80
C ALA A 106 11.15 -16.50 1.70
N ASN A 107 12.39 -16.38 1.24
CA ASN A 107 13.49 -15.79 2.01
C ASN A 107 13.83 -14.35 1.65
N ILE A 108 13.09 -13.72 0.72
CA ILE A 108 13.39 -12.38 0.26
C ILE A 108 12.17 -11.45 0.28
N GLY A 109 12.40 -10.16 0.57
CA GLY A 109 11.42 -9.09 0.49
C GLY A 109 10.12 -9.37 1.25
N VAL A 110 8.98 -9.11 0.62
CA VAL A 110 7.65 -9.24 1.26
C VAL A 110 7.35 -10.67 1.72
N SER A 111 7.75 -11.69 0.95
CA SER A 111 7.57 -13.09 1.33
C SER A 111 8.31 -13.46 2.62
N ALA A 112 9.53 -12.94 2.80
CA ALA A 112 10.29 -13.14 4.03
C ALA A 112 9.61 -12.48 5.23
N LEU A 113 9.09 -11.26 5.06
CA LEU A 113 8.33 -10.58 6.11
C LEU A 113 7.09 -11.37 6.54
N ILE A 114 6.38 -11.99 5.59
CA ILE A 114 5.20 -12.81 5.89
C ILE A 114 5.61 -14.10 6.62
N ARG A 115 6.62 -14.81 6.12
CA ARG A 115 7.18 -16.00 6.77
C ARG A 115 7.55 -15.74 8.23
N ASP A 116 8.19 -14.60 8.48
CA ASP A 116 8.69 -14.19 9.79
C ASP A 116 7.62 -13.51 10.66
N LYS A 117 6.36 -13.44 10.19
CA LYS A 117 5.23 -12.78 10.86
C LYS A 117 5.47 -11.30 11.15
N LYS A 118 6.28 -10.64 10.34
CA LYS A 118 6.59 -9.21 10.41
C LYS A 118 5.73 -8.36 9.46
N PHE A 119 5.02 -9.01 8.53
CA PHE A 119 4.09 -8.32 7.64
C PHE A 119 2.79 -8.01 8.38
N PRO A 120 2.33 -6.75 8.42
CA PRO A 120 1.12 -6.37 9.14
C PRO A 120 -0.12 -7.11 8.62
N PRO A 121 -1.05 -7.52 9.50
CA PRO A 121 -2.29 -8.17 9.08
C PRO A 121 -3.22 -7.23 8.31
N SER A 122 -3.16 -5.94 8.59
CA SER A 122 -3.96 -4.91 7.94
C SER A 122 -3.24 -3.56 7.91
N PHE A 123 -3.68 -2.70 6.99
CA PHE A 123 -3.21 -1.33 6.81
C PHE A 123 -4.41 -0.39 6.83
N VAL A 124 -4.26 0.79 7.43
CA VAL A 124 -5.32 1.81 7.47
C VAL A 124 -4.98 2.92 6.49
N VAL A 125 -5.84 3.14 5.51
CA VAL A 125 -5.69 4.23 4.54
C VAL A 125 -7.04 4.94 4.40
N ASP A 126 -7.04 6.26 4.57
CA ASP A 126 -8.23 7.10 4.52
C ASP A 126 -9.39 6.56 5.38
N GLY A 127 -9.06 6.08 6.60
CA GLY A 127 -10.00 5.53 7.57
C GLY A 127 -10.54 4.12 7.24
N LYS A 128 -10.07 3.48 6.16
CA LYS A 128 -10.46 2.12 5.76
C LYS A 128 -9.35 1.11 6.05
N ASN A 129 -9.75 -0.09 6.50
CA ASN A 129 -8.85 -1.20 6.73
C ASN A 129 -8.72 -2.07 5.48
N TYR A 130 -7.48 -2.37 5.11
CA TYR A 130 -7.15 -3.22 3.98
C TYR A 130 -6.20 -4.33 4.41
N SER A 131 -6.37 -5.51 3.84
CA SER A 131 -5.45 -6.63 3.95
C SER A 131 -5.14 -7.14 2.55
N PHE A 132 -3.90 -7.53 2.29
CA PHE A 132 -3.51 -7.97 0.97
C PHE A 132 -3.66 -9.49 0.79
N ILE A 133 -4.04 -9.90 -0.41
CA ILE A 133 -3.56 -11.14 -0.99
C ILE A 133 -2.17 -10.85 -1.55
N VAL A 134 -1.15 -11.63 -1.15
CA VAL A 134 0.21 -11.45 -1.66
C VAL A 134 0.61 -12.68 -2.45
N ALA A 135 1.06 -12.48 -3.69
CA ALA A 135 1.62 -13.52 -4.52
C ALA A 135 3.07 -13.18 -4.86
N SER A 136 3.98 -14.11 -4.59
CA SER A 136 5.38 -13.98 -4.95
C SER A 136 5.75 -15.12 -5.88
N PRO A 137 5.69 -14.91 -7.21
CA PRO A 137 6.04 -15.94 -8.19
C PRO A 137 7.52 -16.27 -8.11
N GLN A 138 7.86 -17.54 -8.38
CA GLN A 138 9.22 -17.92 -8.72
C GLN A 138 9.34 -17.97 -10.25
N PHE A 139 10.27 -17.23 -10.79
CA PHE A 139 10.59 -17.29 -12.20
C PHE A 139 11.68 -18.31 -12.47
N SER A 140 11.56 -19.03 -13.58
CA SER A 140 12.59 -19.97 -14.07
C SER A 140 13.65 -19.28 -14.92
N GLN A 141 13.38 -18.04 -15.34
CA GLN A 141 14.22 -17.20 -16.18
C GLN A 141 13.90 -15.72 -15.92
N TRP A 142 14.44 -14.81 -16.73
CA TRP A 142 14.10 -13.40 -16.67
C TRP A 142 12.59 -13.20 -16.90
N PRO A 143 11.88 -12.45 -16.04
CA PRO A 143 10.43 -12.28 -16.12
C PRO A 143 10.00 -11.62 -17.43
N SER A 144 9.00 -12.18 -18.09
CA SER A 144 8.30 -11.48 -19.17
C SER A 144 7.04 -10.78 -18.64
N PRO A 145 6.64 -9.63 -19.21
CA PRO A 145 5.35 -9.01 -18.87
C PRO A 145 4.14 -9.94 -19.09
N ALA A 146 4.19 -10.82 -20.09
CA ALA A 146 3.13 -11.79 -20.40
C ALA A 146 2.97 -12.82 -19.28
N ASP A 147 4.07 -13.29 -18.65
CA ASP A 147 4.02 -14.22 -17.54
C ASP A 147 3.34 -13.59 -16.31
N LEU A 148 3.67 -12.32 -15.99
CA LEU A 148 3.00 -11.58 -14.92
C LEU A 148 1.51 -11.36 -15.21
N ASN A 149 1.14 -11.08 -16.46
CA ASN A 149 -0.26 -10.97 -16.84
C ASN A 149 -1.00 -12.30 -16.64
N SER A 150 -0.39 -13.42 -17.06
CA SER A 150 -0.94 -14.76 -16.85
C SER A 150 -1.10 -15.08 -15.35
N LEU A 151 -0.18 -14.64 -14.51
CA LEU A 151 -0.30 -14.79 -13.07
C LEU A 151 -1.50 -14.02 -12.51
N ILE A 152 -1.72 -12.78 -12.94
CA ILE A 152 -2.88 -11.98 -12.52
C ILE A 152 -4.17 -12.70 -12.94
N ASP A 153 -4.29 -13.16 -14.19
CA ASP A 153 -5.48 -13.86 -14.68
C ASP A 153 -5.73 -15.17 -13.90
N HIS A 154 -4.66 -15.93 -13.64
CA HIS A 154 -4.72 -17.14 -12.81
C HIS A 154 -5.22 -16.87 -11.39
N LEU A 155 -4.73 -15.81 -10.75
CA LEU A 155 -5.11 -15.47 -9.39
C LEU A 155 -6.54 -14.91 -9.32
N VAL A 156 -6.92 -14.03 -10.25
CA VAL A 156 -8.28 -13.47 -10.34
C VAL A 156 -9.34 -14.55 -10.54
N SER A 157 -9.02 -15.60 -11.30
CA SER A 157 -9.95 -16.72 -11.52
C SER A 157 -10.16 -17.62 -10.30
N ARG A 158 -9.29 -17.54 -9.28
CA ARG A 158 -9.29 -18.44 -8.11
C ARG A 158 -9.52 -17.77 -6.78
N TYR A 159 -9.26 -16.47 -6.69
CA TYR A 159 -9.29 -15.74 -5.43
C TYR A 159 -10.13 -14.46 -5.57
N ARG A 160 -10.72 -14.02 -4.46
CA ARG A 160 -11.49 -12.78 -4.38
C ARG A 160 -10.55 -11.58 -4.39
N ILE A 161 -10.17 -11.16 -5.58
CA ILE A 161 -9.27 -10.03 -5.82
C ILE A 161 -10.09 -8.81 -6.27
N ASP A 162 -9.81 -7.67 -5.64
CA ASP A 162 -10.23 -6.37 -6.16
C ASP A 162 -9.35 -6.01 -7.37
N GLN A 163 -9.86 -6.22 -8.58
CA GLN A 163 -9.14 -5.99 -9.83
C GLN A 163 -8.78 -4.51 -10.05
N ASN A 164 -9.41 -3.59 -9.33
CA ASN A 164 -9.04 -2.18 -9.34
C ASN A 164 -7.84 -1.87 -8.43
N ARG A 165 -7.44 -2.82 -7.58
CA ARG A 165 -6.35 -2.69 -6.61
C ARG A 165 -5.32 -3.80 -6.78
N VAL A 166 -4.77 -3.88 -8.00
CA VAL A 166 -3.65 -4.76 -8.32
C VAL A 166 -2.37 -3.93 -8.33
N TYR A 167 -1.37 -4.39 -7.59
CA TYR A 167 -0.09 -3.72 -7.42
C TYR A 167 1.05 -4.67 -7.75
N VAL A 168 2.10 -4.15 -8.37
CA VAL A 168 3.31 -4.91 -8.66
C VAL A 168 4.50 -4.20 -8.04
N SER A 169 5.28 -4.95 -7.30
CA SER A 169 6.56 -4.53 -6.73
C SER A 169 7.59 -5.62 -6.94
N GLY A 170 8.84 -5.31 -6.76
CA GLY A 170 9.91 -6.28 -6.83
C GLY A 170 11.27 -5.61 -6.75
N LEU A 171 12.29 -6.43 -6.55
CA LEU A 171 13.67 -5.99 -6.35
C LEU A 171 14.56 -6.39 -7.52
N SER A 172 15.56 -5.55 -7.87
CA SER A 172 16.57 -5.88 -8.88
C SER A 172 15.92 -6.30 -10.22
N MET A 173 16.09 -7.55 -10.66
CA MET A 173 15.37 -8.15 -11.77
C MET A 173 13.85 -7.93 -11.64
N GLY A 174 13.28 -8.18 -10.46
CA GLY A 174 11.85 -8.00 -10.19
C GLY A 174 11.40 -6.54 -10.20
N GLY A 175 12.27 -5.62 -9.78
CA GLY A 175 12.06 -4.18 -9.93
C GLY A 175 12.02 -3.78 -11.40
N GLY A 176 12.90 -4.36 -12.23
CA GLY A 176 12.87 -4.23 -13.68
C GLY A 176 11.58 -4.77 -14.29
N ALA A 177 11.17 -5.97 -13.87
CA ALA A 177 9.90 -6.57 -14.29
C ALA A 177 8.69 -5.71 -13.94
N SER A 178 8.71 -5.00 -12.82
CA SER A 178 7.63 -4.07 -12.44
C SER A 178 7.50 -2.91 -13.43
N TRP A 179 8.61 -2.32 -13.86
CA TRP A 179 8.64 -1.29 -14.90
C TRP A 179 8.13 -1.81 -16.26
N ASP A 180 8.65 -2.96 -16.68
CA ASP A 180 8.34 -3.55 -17.97
C ASP A 180 6.87 -4.00 -18.04
N PHE A 181 6.35 -4.56 -16.95
CA PHE A 181 4.95 -4.94 -16.85
C PHE A 181 4.02 -3.73 -16.94
N ALA A 182 4.30 -2.68 -16.18
CA ALA A 182 3.50 -1.45 -16.19
C ALA A 182 3.47 -0.80 -17.58
N ALA A 183 4.57 -0.85 -18.32
CA ALA A 183 4.62 -0.34 -19.69
C ALA A 183 3.84 -1.21 -20.68
N ALA A 184 3.90 -2.53 -20.55
CA ALA A 184 3.26 -3.46 -21.47
C ALA A 184 1.75 -3.63 -21.23
N PHE A 185 1.34 -3.62 -19.96
CA PHE A 185 -0.04 -3.85 -19.50
C PHE A 185 -0.53 -2.70 -18.62
N ASN A 186 -0.47 -1.49 -19.16
CA ASN A 186 -0.71 -0.25 -18.44
C ASN A 186 -2.15 -0.05 -17.92
N ASN A 187 -3.05 -0.95 -18.27
CA ASN A 187 -4.44 -0.98 -17.77
C ASN A 187 -4.69 -2.03 -16.67
N ARG A 188 -3.65 -2.77 -16.23
CA ARG A 188 -3.81 -3.89 -15.29
C ARG A 188 -3.47 -3.56 -13.84
N VAL A 189 -2.68 -2.51 -13.60
CA VAL A 189 -2.21 -2.14 -12.25
C VAL A 189 -2.57 -0.72 -11.89
N ALA A 190 -2.88 -0.50 -10.62
CA ALA A 190 -3.15 0.83 -10.06
C ALA A 190 -1.85 1.54 -9.64
N ALA A 191 -0.88 0.79 -9.12
CA ALA A 191 0.43 1.32 -8.76
C ALA A 191 1.53 0.27 -8.93
N ILE A 192 2.77 0.76 -9.10
CA ILE A 192 3.99 -0.05 -9.05
C ILE A 192 4.97 0.54 -8.04
N VAL A 193 5.74 -0.37 -7.41
CA VAL A 193 6.84 0.00 -6.52
C VAL A 193 8.10 -0.75 -6.94
N PRO A 194 8.82 -0.28 -7.97
CA PRO A 194 10.08 -0.87 -8.40
C PRO A 194 11.20 -0.54 -7.40
N ILE A 195 11.98 -1.54 -6.98
CA ILE A 195 13.08 -1.38 -6.04
C ILE A 195 14.38 -1.78 -6.74
N CYS A 196 15.35 -0.88 -6.83
CA CYS A 196 16.64 -1.03 -7.56
C CYS A 196 16.44 -1.74 -8.93
N GLY A 197 15.46 -1.29 -9.70
CA GLY A 197 14.93 -2.01 -10.86
C GLY A 197 15.88 -2.09 -12.04
N ALA A 198 16.15 -3.31 -12.52
CA ALA A 198 17.07 -3.59 -13.61
C ALA A 198 16.37 -3.51 -15.00
N SER A 199 15.65 -2.43 -15.27
CA SER A 199 15.06 -2.12 -16.58
C SER A 199 15.59 -0.79 -17.09
N GLN A 200 15.87 -0.73 -18.39
CA GLN A 200 16.32 0.49 -19.05
C GLN A 200 15.12 1.42 -19.31
N PRO A 201 15.17 2.70 -18.86
CA PRO A 201 14.14 3.68 -19.17
C PRO A 201 14.13 4.02 -20.66
N SER A 202 12.93 4.17 -21.23
CA SER A 202 12.74 4.65 -22.59
C SER A 202 11.49 5.53 -22.68
N ASP A 203 11.44 6.41 -23.70
CA ASP A 203 10.30 7.29 -23.92
C ASP A 203 9.00 6.49 -24.17
N THR A 204 9.11 5.35 -24.85
CA THR A 204 7.98 4.45 -25.08
C THR A 204 7.44 3.88 -23.76
N LYS A 205 8.30 3.34 -22.87
CA LYS A 205 7.86 2.80 -21.59
C LYS A 205 7.28 3.92 -20.70
N ALA A 206 7.94 5.06 -20.63
CA ALA A 206 7.47 6.20 -19.84
C ALA A 206 6.11 6.70 -20.32
N SER A 207 5.90 6.83 -21.64
CA SER A 207 4.62 7.23 -22.24
C SER A 207 3.49 6.25 -21.92
N LYS A 208 3.76 4.95 -21.97
CA LYS A 208 2.77 3.92 -21.62
C LYS A 208 2.38 3.97 -20.14
N ILE A 209 3.35 4.15 -19.23
CA ILE A 209 3.10 4.27 -17.80
C ILE A 209 2.29 5.54 -17.50
N ALA A 210 2.70 6.69 -18.05
CA ALA A 210 2.01 7.97 -17.86
C ALA A 210 0.57 7.92 -18.38
N SER A 211 0.35 7.43 -19.61
CA SER A 211 -0.99 7.31 -20.21
C SER A 211 -1.89 6.30 -19.49
N GLY A 212 -1.29 5.28 -18.86
CA GLY A 212 -2.00 4.29 -18.04
C GLY A 212 -2.47 4.84 -16.69
N LYS A 213 -2.11 6.08 -16.33
CA LYS A 213 -2.40 6.70 -15.01
C LYS A 213 -1.93 5.82 -13.85
N ILE A 214 -0.77 5.17 -14.01
CA ILE A 214 -0.21 4.28 -13.01
C ILE A 214 0.55 5.12 -11.98
N ALA A 215 0.25 4.95 -10.69
CA ALA A 215 1.05 5.56 -9.64
C ALA A 215 2.40 4.85 -9.51
N VAL A 216 3.48 5.62 -9.38
CA VAL A 216 4.84 5.11 -9.30
C VAL A 216 5.56 5.66 -8.08
N TRP A 217 6.10 4.76 -7.25
CA TRP A 217 7.06 5.09 -6.21
C TRP A 217 8.24 4.15 -6.27
N ALA A 218 9.37 4.60 -6.78
CA ALA A 218 10.57 3.79 -6.93
C ALA A 218 11.57 4.03 -5.79
N PHE A 219 12.30 2.99 -5.42
CA PHE A 219 13.35 3.03 -4.40
C PHE A 219 14.69 2.60 -4.98
N HIS A 220 15.77 3.28 -4.60
CA HIS A 220 17.13 2.94 -5.04
C HIS A 220 18.17 3.50 -4.09
N ASN A 221 19.36 2.88 -4.03
CA ASN A 221 20.52 3.47 -3.39
C ASN A 221 21.41 4.15 -4.44
N MET A 222 21.97 5.30 -4.09
CA MET A 222 22.83 6.08 -5.00
C MET A 222 24.14 5.38 -5.31
N ASP A 223 24.62 4.55 -4.38
CA ASP A 223 25.87 3.79 -4.46
C ASP A 223 25.68 2.36 -4.97
N ASP A 224 24.53 2.04 -5.61
CA ASP A 224 24.29 0.72 -6.18
C ASP A 224 25.27 0.40 -7.31
N GLY A 225 26.18 -0.54 -7.05
CA GLY A 225 27.19 -0.99 -8.01
C GLY A 225 26.75 -2.15 -8.92
N VAL A 226 25.51 -2.65 -8.75
CA VAL A 226 24.96 -3.78 -9.53
C VAL A 226 23.97 -3.29 -10.57
N VAL A 227 22.99 -2.48 -10.13
CA VAL A 227 22.01 -1.83 -11.01
C VAL A 227 22.16 -0.33 -10.84
N THR A 228 22.51 0.36 -11.91
CA THR A 228 22.71 1.80 -11.83
C THR A 228 21.45 2.54 -11.42
N VAL A 229 21.55 3.45 -10.45
CA VAL A 229 20.46 4.33 -9.99
C VAL A 229 19.86 5.17 -11.13
N TYR A 230 20.64 5.43 -12.18
CA TYR A 230 20.19 6.16 -13.36
C TYR A 230 19.03 5.47 -14.10
N ASN A 231 18.84 4.17 -13.93
CA ASN A 231 17.63 3.51 -14.42
C ASN A 231 16.38 4.09 -13.75
N THR A 232 16.38 4.19 -12.42
CA THR A 232 15.27 4.78 -11.67
C THR A 232 15.11 6.26 -11.99
N ILE A 233 16.17 7.05 -11.94
CA ILE A 233 16.15 8.49 -12.24
C ILE A 233 15.58 8.73 -13.64
N GLY A 234 16.07 8.01 -14.65
CA GLY A 234 15.61 8.17 -16.02
C GLY A 234 14.15 7.81 -16.25
N PHE A 235 13.60 6.79 -15.54
CA PHE A 235 12.16 6.53 -15.59
C PHE A 235 11.36 7.68 -14.99
N ILE A 236 11.74 8.16 -13.79
CA ILE A 236 11.04 9.25 -13.09
C ILE A 236 11.05 10.53 -13.94
N GLU A 237 12.20 10.92 -14.47
CA GLU A 237 12.34 12.10 -15.31
C GLU A 237 11.50 12.02 -16.57
N LYS A 238 11.59 10.89 -17.32
CA LYS A 238 10.86 10.70 -18.56
C LYS A 238 9.33 10.64 -18.36
N ILE A 239 8.86 10.02 -17.27
CA ILE A 239 7.43 9.98 -16.95
C ILE A 239 6.95 11.39 -16.60
N ASN A 240 7.67 12.12 -15.73
CA ASN A 240 7.25 13.44 -15.26
C ASN A 240 7.36 14.53 -16.35
N ALA A 241 8.28 14.37 -17.32
CA ALA A 241 8.35 15.26 -18.48
C ALA A 241 7.07 15.24 -19.35
N LEU A 242 6.24 14.19 -19.24
CA LEU A 242 4.96 14.07 -19.92
C LEU A 242 3.79 14.72 -19.15
N ASN A 243 4.05 15.37 -18.01
CA ASN A 243 3.03 15.95 -17.13
C ASN A 243 1.86 14.98 -16.83
N PRO A 244 2.14 13.78 -16.31
CA PRO A 244 1.11 12.77 -16.06
C PRO A 244 0.12 13.26 -15.00
N ALA A 245 -1.11 12.71 -15.01
CA ALA A 245 -2.12 12.99 -13.98
C ALA A 245 -1.63 12.61 -12.56
N ILE A 246 -0.75 11.61 -12.47
CA ILE A 246 -0.12 11.17 -11.23
C ILE A 246 1.40 11.27 -11.43
N PRO A 247 2.07 12.26 -10.83
CA PRO A 247 3.53 12.37 -10.90
C PRO A 247 4.22 11.14 -10.29
N ALA A 248 5.20 10.61 -11.00
CA ALA A 248 6.05 9.55 -10.50
C ALA A 248 7.03 10.09 -9.46
N LYS A 249 7.31 9.32 -8.40
CA LYS A 249 8.28 9.69 -7.37
C LYS A 249 9.30 8.60 -7.10
N SER A 250 10.44 8.99 -6.57
CA SER A 250 11.47 8.07 -6.07
C SER A 250 11.96 8.50 -4.70
N THR A 251 12.44 7.53 -3.95
CA THR A 251 13.24 7.70 -2.75
C THR A 251 14.63 7.15 -3.05
N LEU A 252 15.62 8.02 -2.99
CA LEU A 252 17.01 7.69 -3.25
C LEU A 252 17.82 7.84 -1.96
N TRP A 253 18.35 6.72 -1.46
CA TRP A 253 19.23 6.74 -0.29
C TRP A 253 20.68 6.88 -0.71
N ALA A 254 21.47 7.59 0.09
CA ALA A 254 22.87 7.89 -0.25
C ALA A 254 23.75 6.64 -0.31
N ASN A 255 23.50 5.67 0.58
CA ASN A 255 24.30 4.46 0.75
C ASN A 255 23.39 3.24 1.00
N GLY A 256 23.92 2.05 0.72
CA GLY A 256 23.23 0.76 0.91
C GLY A 256 23.59 -0.26 -0.16
N GLY A 257 24.38 0.14 -1.15
CA GLY A 257 24.74 -0.73 -2.28
C GLY A 257 23.51 -1.21 -3.03
N HIS A 258 23.49 -2.48 -3.41
CA HIS A 258 22.34 -3.05 -4.13
C HIS A 258 21.11 -3.33 -3.24
N ASP A 259 21.26 -3.38 -1.91
CA ASP A 259 20.14 -3.68 -1.00
C ASP A 259 19.31 -2.44 -0.67
N ALA A 260 18.47 -2.02 -1.59
CA ALA A 260 17.41 -1.04 -1.31
C ALA A 260 16.12 -1.69 -0.79
N TRP A 261 15.95 -3.00 -0.98
CA TRP A 261 14.68 -3.69 -0.68
C TRP A 261 14.45 -3.95 0.81
N THR A 262 15.51 -4.16 1.60
CA THR A 262 15.36 -4.38 3.03
C THR A 262 14.68 -3.19 3.70
N LEU A 263 15.08 -1.98 3.36
CA LEU A 263 14.46 -0.77 3.90
C LEU A 263 13.14 -0.44 3.21
N ALA A 264 13.05 -0.55 1.89
CA ALA A 264 11.83 -0.24 1.14
C ALA A 264 10.64 -1.11 1.55
N THR A 265 10.86 -2.41 1.81
CA THR A 265 9.79 -3.34 2.20
C THR A 265 9.49 -3.36 3.70
N ASP A 266 10.29 -2.70 4.54
CA ASP A 266 10.01 -2.61 5.97
C ASP A 266 8.71 -1.82 6.20
N PRO A 267 7.66 -2.41 6.79
CA PRO A 267 6.41 -1.71 7.06
C PRO A 267 6.54 -0.58 8.09
N HIS A 268 7.66 -0.51 8.83
CA HIS A 268 7.95 0.58 9.78
C HIS A 268 8.67 1.76 9.10
N TYR A 269 9.31 1.54 7.94
CA TYR A 269 9.88 2.65 7.16
C TYR A 269 8.75 3.51 6.59
N ARG A 270 8.78 4.80 6.88
CA ARG A 270 7.76 5.76 6.44
C ARG A 270 8.39 6.98 5.80
N GLU A 271 7.85 7.39 4.69
CA GLU A 271 8.14 8.68 4.05
C GLU A 271 6.84 9.47 3.90
N ASN A 272 6.84 10.72 4.38
CA ASN A 272 5.63 11.54 4.44
C ASN A 272 4.44 10.84 5.13
N GLY A 273 4.73 10.10 6.21
CA GLY A 273 3.75 9.42 7.06
C GLY A 273 3.23 8.09 6.51
N MET A 274 3.70 7.59 5.36
CA MET A 274 3.25 6.34 4.74
C MET A 274 4.42 5.40 4.44
N ASN A 275 4.20 4.10 4.65
CA ASN A 275 5.02 3.06 4.05
C ASN A 275 4.55 2.74 2.61
N MET A 276 5.30 1.90 1.89
CA MET A 276 4.97 1.59 0.49
C MET A 276 3.60 0.90 0.32
N TYR A 277 3.15 0.13 1.31
CA TYR A 277 1.88 -0.60 1.27
C TYR A 277 0.69 0.35 1.41
N GLU A 278 0.73 1.24 2.40
CA GLU A 278 -0.28 2.28 2.61
C GLU A 278 -0.33 3.22 1.41
N TRP A 279 0.83 3.56 0.85
CA TRP A 279 0.90 4.40 -0.33
C TRP A 279 0.26 3.71 -1.55
N MET A 280 0.54 2.43 -1.81
CA MET A 280 -0.13 1.68 -2.89
C MET A 280 -1.64 1.69 -2.73
N LEU A 281 -2.15 1.46 -1.52
CA LEU A 281 -3.59 1.39 -1.21
C LEU A 281 -4.34 2.70 -1.45
N LYS A 282 -3.67 3.85 -1.54
CA LYS A 282 -4.28 5.13 -1.95
C LYS A 282 -4.74 5.12 -3.40
N TRP A 283 -4.23 4.22 -4.22
CA TRP A 283 -4.47 4.18 -5.65
C TRP A 283 -5.40 3.03 -6.01
N SER A 284 -6.32 3.32 -6.93
CA SER A 284 -7.22 2.34 -7.52
C SER A 284 -7.53 2.75 -8.95
N ARG A 285 -7.87 1.80 -9.79
CA ARG A 285 -8.17 2.06 -11.21
C ARG A 285 -9.56 2.65 -11.47
N GLU A 286 -10.43 2.70 -10.48
CA GLU A 286 -11.79 3.28 -10.59
C GLU A 286 -11.81 4.82 -10.63
N LYS A 287 -10.66 5.46 -10.53
CA LYS A 287 -10.57 6.93 -10.42
C LYS A 287 -10.08 7.57 -11.72
#